data_d8f1d5aae1bd2b12bb903f9eff62966e
#
_entry.id   d8f1d5aae1bd2b12bb903f9eff62966e
#
_cell.length_a   1.000
_cell.length_b   1.000
_cell.length_c   1.000
_cell.angle_alpha   90.00
_cell.angle_beta   90.00
_cell.angle_gamma   90.00
#
_symmetry.space_group_name_H-M   'P 1'
#
loop_
_entity.id
_entity.type
_entity.pdbx_description
1 polymer ?
#
loop_
_entity_poly.entity_id
_entity_poly.type
_entity_poly.pdbx_seq_one_letter_code
_entity_poly.pdbx_strand_id
1 'polypeptide(L)'
;MKWPTPRRHKAMENVMEREEKMQFAVLIDAENVSARYVQVIFDELEKYGFASCRRIYGNWSKESGWKENILLEYSVTPIQQFSYTSGKNSTDMAMVIDAMDLLYQNKVDGFCLVTSDSDFTRLAMRLREEKKYVLGMGESKTPLALTRACNKFVHLNLINDAGKDNSHVSTSQTGSSGDDSVTSIENVENAILSLLNEVGGEVDLALVGQRLSDKFPDFDVRNYGYSKLSVFLTQELPILRVHRENNNYRVGKMEKVSREKIEKEILSIIQKNGGTVDNLAMINEELKNRYNGFDLKDYGYSRVSGFLRSIKGLSVDGNVVRIIKM
;
A
#
# COMPACT_ATOMS: atom_id res chain seq x y z
N MET A 1 15.59 -50.31 25.34
CA MET A 1 14.32 -49.68 24.92
C MET A 1 14.59 -48.22 24.60
N LYS A 2 14.60 -47.82 23.35
CA LYS A 2 14.77 -46.41 22.92
C LYS A 2 13.37 -45.85 22.66
N TRP A 3 13.07 -44.74 23.34
CA TRP A 3 11.81 -43.99 23.14
C TRP A 3 11.89 -43.15 21.88
N PRO A 4 10.84 -43.09 21.05
CA PRO A 4 10.80 -42.20 19.88
C PRO A 4 10.25 -40.82 20.30
N THR A 5 11.10 -39.81 20.27
CA THR A 5 10.67 -38.42 20.37
C THR A 5 11.09 -37.69 19.09
N PRO A 6 10.16 -37.36 18.18
CA PRO A 6 10.11 -35.98 17.67
C PRO A 6 8.71 -35.40 17.34
N ARG A 7 7.60 -36.11 17.59
CA ARG A 7 6.26 -35.59 17.23
C ARG A 7 5.66 -34.60 18.24
N ARG A 8 6.10 -34.63 19.50
CA ARG A 8 5.57 -33.74 20.56
C ARG A 8 6.11 -32.31 20.45
N HIS A 9 7.34 -32.07 19.99
CA HIS A 9 7.88 -30.72 19.85
C HIS A 9 7.15 -29.89 18.81
N LYS A 10 6.88 -30.45 17.63
CA LYS A 10 6.18 -29.73 16.55
C LYS A 10 4.72 -29.39 16.88
N ALA A 11 4.05 -30.22 17.69
CA ALA A 11 2.70 -29.96 18.17
C ALA A 11 2.67 -28.89 19.26
N MET A 12 3.70 -28.83 20.12
CA MET A 12 3.84 -27.78 21.13
C MET A 12 4.26 -26.43 20.52
N GLU A 13 5.14 -26.42 19.52
CA GLU A 13 5.47 -25.21 18.76
C GLU A 13 4.24 -24.62 18.04
N ASN A 14 3.42 -25.46 17.40
CA ASN A 14 2.17 -25.02 16.76
C ASN A 14 1.11 -24.53 17.76
N VAL A 15 1.13 -25.00 19.01
CA VAL A 15 0.23 -24.51 20.06
C VAL A 15 0.76 -23.20 20.65
N MET A 16 2.09 -23.06 20.84
CA MET A 16 2.72 -21.81 21.27
C MET A 16 2.60 -20.70 20.22
N GLU A 17 2.74 -21.01 18.92
CA GLU A 17 2.48 -20.02 17.85
C GLU A 17 1.01 -19.54 17.79
N ARG A 18 0.05 -20.34 18.28
CA ARG A 18 -1.36 -19.92 18.39
C ARG A 18 -1.63 -19.00 19.57
N GLU A 19 -0.83 -19.08 20.63
CA GLU A 19 -0.98 -18.20 21.81
C GLU A 19 -0.48 -16.77 21.57
N GLU A 20 0.34 -16.52 20.53
CA GLU A 20 0.83 -15.18 20.18
C GLU A 20 -0.07 -14.39 19.19
N LYS A 21 -1.11 -15.03 18.60
CA LYS A 21 -2.03 -14.34 17.69
C LYS A 21 -3.04 -13.50 18.46
N MET A 22 -3.17 -12.22 18.06
CA MET A 22 -4.13 -11.29 18.68
C MET A 22 -5.57 -11.80 18.58
N GLN A 23 -6.31 -11.64 19.66
CA GLN A 23 -7.75 -11.94 19.73
C GLN A 23 -8.56 -10.68 19.42
N PHE A 24 -9.40 -10.77 18.40
CA PHE A 24 -10.23 -9.64 17.96
C PHE A 24 -11.70 -9.80 18.30
N ALA A 25 -12.33 -8.70 18.72
CA ALA A 25 -13.77 -8.53 18.60
C ALA A 25 -14.07 -7.93 17.22
N VAL A 26 -14.82 -8.66 16.38
CA VAL A 26 -15.28 -8.20 15.06
C VAL A 26 -16.69 -7.63 15.21
N LEU A 27 -16.83 -6.34 14.92
CA LEU A 27 -18.06 -5.58 15.03
C LEU A 27 -18.41 -5.04 13.63
N ILE A 28 -19.49 -5.54 13.04
CA ILE A 28 -19.89 -5.27 11.66
C ILE A 28 -21.15 -4.40 11.65
N ASP A 29 -21.07 -3.29 10.95
CA ASP A 29 -22.21 -2.43 10.66
C ASP A 29 -22.93 -2.93 9.39
N ALA A 30 -24.08 -3.56 9.55
CA ALA A 30 -24.84 -4.14 8.45
C ALA A 30 -25.52 -3.09 7.55
N GLU A 31 -25.69 -1.87 8.01
CA GLU A 31 -26.31 -0.79 7.25
C GLU A 31 -25.33 -0.16 6.27
N ASN A 32 -24.03 -0.13 6.62
CA ASN A 32 -22.98 0.50 5.84
C ASN A 32 -22.08 -0.48 5.08
N VAL A 33 -22.14 -1.80 5.37
CA VAL A 33 -21.26 -2.79 4.75
C VAL A 33 -22.08 -3.91 4.11
N SER A 34 -21.80 -4.18 2.84
CA SER A 34 -22.46 -5.26 2.09
C SER A 34 -21.95 -6.64 2.49
N ALA A 35 -22.88 -7.62 2.58
CA ALA A 35 -22.56 -9.03 2.85
C ALA A 35 -21.61 -9.68 1.83
N ARG A 36 -21.48 -9.12 0.63
CA ARG A 36 -20.52 -9.60 -0.41
C ARG A 36 -19.08 -9.59 0.07
N TYR A 37 -18.75 -8.80 1.09
CA TYR A 37 -17.39 -8.67 1.62
C TYR A 37 -17.08 -9.65 2.76
N VAL A 38 -18.04 -10.47 3.19
CA VAL A 38 -17.87 -11.32 4.39
C VAL A 38 -16.62 -12.18 4.33
N GLN A 39 -16.36 -12.83 3.20
CA GLN A 39 -15.17 -13.65 3.03
C GLN A 39 -13.90 -12.81 3.13
N VAL A 40 -13.84 -11.68 2.43
CA VAL A 40 -12.67 -10.77 2.46
C VAL A 40 -12.42 -10.24 3.85
N ILE A 41 -13.47 -9.92 4.62
CA ILE A 41 -13.35 -9.46 6.02
C ILE A 41 -12.61 -10.49 6.87
N PHE A 42 -13.01 -11.76 6.81
CA PHE A 42 -12.39 -12.79 7.64
C PHE A 42 -11.02 -13.23 7.11
N ASP A 43 -10.82 -13.31 5.78
CA ASP A 43 -9.53 -13.61 5.16
C ASP A 43 -8.47 -12.53 5.51
N GLU A 44 -8.86 -11.26 5.50
CA GLU A 44 -7.96 -10.17 5.91
C GLU A 44 -7.69 -10.17 7.41
N LEU A 45 -8.70 -10.44 8.24
CA LEU A 45 -8.52 -10.53 9.70
C LEU A 45 -7.51 -11.60 10.11
N GLU A 46 -7.50 -12.76 9.43
CA GLU A 46 -6.60 -13.88 9.74
C GLU A 46 -5.12 -13.52 9.64
N LYS A 47 -4.77 -12.46 8.90
CA LYS A 47 -3.41 -11.94 8.79
C LYS A 47 -2.94 -11.26 10.08
N TYR A 48 -3.87 -10.78 10.90
CA TYR A 48 -3.60 -10.04 12.14
C TYR A 48 -3.85 -10.88 13.39
N GLY A 49 -4.80 -11.82 13.33
CA GLY A 49 -5.16 -12.64 14.45
C GLY A 49 -6.40 -13.49 14.19
N PHE A 50 -7.21 -13.72 15.20
CA PHE A 50 -8.46 -14.48 15.08
C PHE A 50 -9.62 -13.78 15.78
N ALA A 51 -10.83 -14.02 15.28
CA ALA A 51 -12.05 -13.48 15.86
C ALA A 51 -12.53 -14.34 17.01
N SER A 52 -12.40 -13.85 18.25
CA SER A 52 -13.00 -14.48 19.46
C SER A 52 -14.46 -14.06 19.67
N CYS A 53 -14.86 -12.90 19.14
CA CYS A 53 -16.23 -12.40 19.17
C CYS A 53 -16.57 -11.87 17.76
N ARG A 54 -17.75 -12.24 17.23
CA ARG A 54 -18.22 -11.84 15.90
C ARG A 54 -19.65 -11.36 16.04
N ARG A 55 -19.87 -10.07 15.91
CA ARG A 55 -21.19 -9.44 16.02
C ARG A 55 -21.47 -8.56 14.83
N ILE A 56 -22.74 -8.55 14.41
CA ILE A 56 -23.23 -7.69 13.34
C ILE A 56 -24.48 -6.95 13.82
N TYR A 57 -24.50 -5.65 13.58
CA TYR A 57 -25.53 -4.74 14.09
C TYR A 57 -26.41 -4.27 12.95
N GLY A 58 -27.70 -4.32 13.12
CA GLY A 58 -28.66 -3.90 12.11
C GLY A 58 -30.10 -4.03 12.54
N ASN A 59 -30.98 -3.53 11.71
CA ASN A 59 -32.43 -3.71 11.87
C ASN A 59 -32.92 -4.89 11.02
N TRP A 60 -32.93 -6.08 11.61
CA TRP A 60 -33.30 -7.34 10.94
C TRP A 60 -34.80 -7.46 10.59
N SER A 61 -35.62 -6.48 11.01
CA SER A 61 -37.02 -6.39 10.56
C SER A 61 -37.14 -5.88 9.12
N LYS A 62 -36.07 -5.33 8.56
CA LYS A 62 -36.00 -4.89 7.18
C LYS A 62 -35.23 -5.92 6.36
N GLU A 63 -35.51 -5.94 5.05
CA GLU A 63 -34.75 -6.79 4.14
C GLU A 63 -33.27 -6.39 4.15
N SER A 64 -32.40 -7.35 4.42
CA SER A 64 -30.95 -7.17 4.50
C SER A 64 -30.24 -8.13 3.55
N GLY A 65 -29.15 -7.71 2.95
CA GLY A 65 -28.24 -8.58 2.19
C GLY A 65 -27.54 -9.64 3.05
N TRP A 66 -27.48 -9.44 4.37
CA TRP A 66 -26.90 -10.37 5.35
C TRP A 66 -27.92 -11.46 5.71
N LYS A 67 -28.00 -12.50 4.88
CA LYS A 67 -28.93 -13.59 5.05
C LYS A 67 -28.47 -14.56 6.15
N GLU A 68 -29.42 -15.29 6.74
CA GLU A 68 -29.19 -16.26 7.82
C GLU A 68 -28.08 -17.27 7.48
N ASN A 69 -28.06 -17.81 6.27
CA ASN A 69 -27.04 -18.78 5.85
C ASN A 69 -25.62 -18.20 5.92
N ILE A 70 -25.42 -16.92 5.57
CA ILE A 70 -24.13 -16.24 5.66
C ILE A 70 -23.72 -16.06 7.13
N LEU A 71 -24.66 -15.64 7.97
CA LEU A 71 -24.40 -15.45 9.41
C LEU A 71 -24.01 -16.77 10.09
N LEU A 72 -24.67 -17.86 9.73
CA LEU A 72 -24.35 -19.19 10.24
C LEU A 72 -23.00 -19.69 9.74
N GLU A 73 -22.71 -19.55 8.44
CA GLU A 73 -21.46 -19.98 7.84
C GLU A 73 -20.24 -19.34 8.49
N TYR A 74 -20.32 -18.02 8.76
CA TYR A 74 -19.23 -17.26 9.38
C TYR A 74 -19.34 -17.14 10.90
N SER A 75 -20.32 -17.81 11.52
CA SER A 75 -20.58 -17.78 12.98
C SER A 75 -20.70 -16.35 13.51
N VAL A 76 -21.43 -15.48 12.80
CA VAL A 76 -21.67 -14.10 13.17
C VAL A 76 -22.99 -13.98 13.92
N THR A 77 -22.96 -13.39 15.10
CA THR A 77 -24.14 -13.17 15.95
C THR A 77 -24.85 -11.88 15.55
N PRO A 78 -26.09 -11.93 15.05
CA PRO A 78 -26.85 -10.73 14.74
C PRO A 78 -27.37 -10.05 16.03
N ILE A 79 -27.14 -8.75 16.12
CA ILE A 79 -27.67 -7.90 17.20
C ILE A 79 -28.78 -7.05 16.61
N GLN A 80 -30.01 -7.26 17.08
CA GLN A 80 -31.19 -6.52 16.63
C GLN A 80 -31.22 -5.15 17.28
N GLN A 81 -31.33 -4.10 16.47
CA GLN A 81 -31.60 -2.76 16.93
C GLN A 81 -32.84 -2.19 16.23
N PHE A 82 -33.88 -1.87 16.98
CA PHE A 82 -35.06 -1.19 16.44
C PHE A 82 -34.82 0.32 16.40
N SER A 83 -35.08 0.94 15.26
CA SER A 83 -35.08 2.39 15.15
C SER A 83 -36.43 2.93 15.65
N TYR A 84 -36.46 3.47 16.85
CA TYR A 84 -37.67 4.07 17.42
C TYR A 84 -38.12 5.37 16.74
N THR A 85 -37.19 6.01 16.01
CA THR A 85 -37.45 7.22 15.22
C THR A 85 -36.66 7.12 13.91
N SER A 86 -37.28 7.45 12.80
CA SER A 86 -36.63 7.45 11.47
C SER A 86 -35.42 8.43 11.47
N GLY A 87 -34.28 8.01 10.93
CA GLY A 87 -33.09 8.85 10.76
C GLY A 87 -32.22 9.08 12.01
N LYS A 88 -32.32 8.21 13.02
CA LYS A 88 -31.42 8.24 14.19
C LYS A 88 -30.44 7.05 14.15
N ASN A 89 -29.19 7.28 14.55
CA ASN A 89 -28.06 6.35 14.62
C ASN A 89 -28.21 5.32 15.76
N SER A 90 -29.35 4.63 15.83
CA SER A 90 -29.63 3.68 16.92
C SER A 90 -28.77 2.42 16.82
N THR A 91 -28.46 1.98 15.62
CA THR A 91 -27.59 0.84 15.34
C THR A 91 -26.15 1.14 15.73
N ASP A 92 -25.66 2.33 15.39
CA ASP A 92 -24.32 2.80 15.73
C ASP A 92 -24.11 2.87 17.24
N MET A 93 -25.11 3.41 17.96
CA MET A 93 -25.07 3.47 19.44
C MET A 93 -25.01 2.08 20.06
N ALA A 94 -25.73 1.09 19.53
CA ALA A 94 -25.66 -0.29 20.04
C ALA A 94 -24.26 -0.87 19.83
N MET A 95 -23.64 -0.66 18.67
CA MET A 95 -22.29 -1.10 18.37
C MET A 95 -21.26 -0.40 19.28
N VAL A 96 -21.41 0.89 19.55
CA VAL A 96 -20.53 1.64 20.44
C VAL A 96 -20.62 1.13 21.89
N ILE A 97 -21.84 0.94 22.40
CA ILE A 97 -22.04 0.42 23.77
C ILE A 97 -21.41 -0.97 23.93
N ASP A 98 -21.65 -1.85 22.97
CA ASP A 98 -21.13 -3.21 22.98
C ASP A 98 -19.59 -3.23 22.87
N ALA A 99 -19.02 -2.35 22.04
CA ALA A 99 -17.57 -2.19 21.96
C ALA A 99 -16.96 -1.74 23.29
N MET A 100 -17.59 -0.80 23.99
CA MET A 100 -17.14 -0.34 25.30
C MET A 100 -17.28 -1.43 26.36
N ASP A 101 -18.34 -2.22 26.36
CA ASP A 101 -18.51 -3.35 27.26
C ASP A 101 -17.42 -4.40 27.04
N LEU A 102 -17.11 -4.75 25.79
CA LEU A 102 -16.04 -5.67 25.44
C LEU A 102 -14.65 -5.12 25.82
N LEU A 103 -14.44 -3.82 25.68
CA LEU A 103 -13.22 -3.13 26.10
C LEU A 103 -13.00 -3.31 27.63
N TYR A 104 -14.01 -2.99 28.43
CA TYR A 104 -13.90 -3.09 29.89
C TYR A 104 -13.84 -4.52 30.42
N GLN A 105 -14.38 -5.49 29.67
CA GLN A 105 -14.17 -6.91 29.98
C GLN A 105 -12.72 -7.36 29.78
N ASN A 106 -11.93 -6.62 29.00
CA ASN A 106 -10.52 -6.86 28.71
C ASN A 106 -10.20 -8.29 28.20
N LYS A 107 -11.11 -8.85 27.38
CA LYS A 107 -11.00 -10.22 26.86
C LYS A 107 -10.42 -10.30 25.45
N VAL A 108 -10.18 -9.15 24.83
CA VAL A 108 -9.66 -9.07 23.46
C VAL A 108 -8.45 -8.13 23.38
N ASP A 109 -7.53 -8.42 22.47
CA ASP A 109 -6.34 -7.63 22.24
C ASP A 109 -6.63 -6.49 21.25
N GLY A 110 -7.62 -6.67 20.38
CA GLY A 110 -7.98 -5.72 19.36
C GLY A 110 -9.45 -5.75 18.97
N PHE A 111 -9.84 -4.73 18.21
CA PHE A 111 -11.17 -4.59 17.64
C PHE A 111 -11.04 -4.48 16.12
N CYS A 112 -11.86 -5.25 15.40
CA CYS A 112 -12.07 -5.09 13.97
C CYS A 112 -13.39 -4.36 13.77
N LEU A 113 -13.32 -3.08 13.40
CA LEU A 113 -14.47 -2.23 13.13
C LEU A 113 -14.76 -2.27 11.62
N VAL A 114 -15.88 -2.88 11.25
CA VAL A 114 -16.24 -3.06 9.84
C VAL A 114 -17.37 -2.09 9.50
N THR A 115 -17.00 -0.90 9.06
CA THR A 115 -17.91 0.21 8.73
C THR A 115 -17.19 1.25 7.86
N SER A 116 -17.96 2.03 7.10
CA SER A 116 -17.48 3.21 6.37
C SER A 116 -17.98 4.52 6.97
N ASP A 117 -18.63 4.47 8.13
CA ASP A 117 -19.21 5.66 8.77
C ASP A 117 -18.18 6.37 9.66
N SER A 118 -17.99 7.65 9.40
CA SER A 118 -17.11 8.54 10.18
C SER A 118 -17.52 8.71 11.64
N ASP A 119 -18.76 8.45 12.00
CA ASP A 119 -19.26 8.59 13.38
C ASP A 119 -18.52 7.64 14.33
N PHE A 120 -18.00 6.53 13.83
CA PHE A 120 -17.16 5.61 14.59
C PHE A 120 -15.71 6.07 14.82
N THR A 121 -15.32 7.25 14.29
CA THR A 121 -13.97 7.81 14.50
C THR A 121 -13.62 7.94 15.99
N ARG A 122 -14.55 8.46 16.79
CA ARG A 122 -14.33 8.62 18.25
C ARG A 122 -14.22 7.28 18.97
N LEU A 123 -14.95 6.26 18.54
CA LEU A 123 -14.81 4.91 19.08
C LEU A 123 -13.41 4.36 18.77
N ALA A 124 -12.96 4.43 17.51
CA ALA A 124 -11.63 3.96 17.11
C ALA A 124 -10.52 4.64 17.93
N MET A 125 -10.59 5.97 18.10
CA MET A 125 -9.65 6.71 18.93
C MET A 125 -9.68 6.22 20.40
N ARG A 126 -10.87 6.06 20.97
CA ARG A 126 -11.03 5.63 22.37
C ARG A 126 -10.43 4.23 22.61
N LEU A 127 -10.67 3.30 21.70
CA LEU A 127 -10.10 1.94 21.79
C LEU A 127 -8.56 1.97 21.72
N ARG A 128 -7.98 2.83 20.87
CA ARG A 128 -6.52 3.02 20.80
C ARG A 128 -5.94 3.68 22.04
N GLU A 129 -6.64 4.65 22.65
CA GLU A 129 -6.26 5.26 23.94
C GLU A 129 -6.10 4.19 25.03
N GLU A 130 -6.95 3.16 25.01
CA GLU A 130 -6.87 1.99 25.90
C GLU A 130 -5.89 0.91 25.42
N LYS A 131 -5.00 1.26 24.48
CA LYS A 131 -3.95 0.38 23.93
C LYS A 131 -4.48 -0.86 23.21
N LYS A 132 -5.73 -0.85 22.73
CA LYS A 132 -6.26 -1.93 21.90
C LYS A 132 -5.86 -1.69 20.46
N TYR A 133 -5.53 -2.76 19.74
CA TYR A 133 -5.28 -2.69 18.32
C TYR A 133 -6.61 -2.48 17.57
N VAL A 134 -6.70 -1.46 16.75
CA VAL A 134 -7.91 -1.16 15.96
C VAL A 134 -7.63 -1.42 14.50
N LEU A 135 -8.26 -2.46 13.96
CA LEU A 135 -8.31 -2.80 12.54
C LEU A 135 -9.63 -2.26 11.98
N GLY A 136 -9.55 -1.24 11.14
CA GLY A 136 -10.72 -0.73 10.41
C GLY A 136 -10.86 -1.46 9.08
N MET A 137 -12.10 -1.74 8.66
CA MET A 137 -12.41 -2.27 7.34
C MET A 137 -13.63 -1.57 6.79
N GLY A 138 -13.54 -1.03 5.58
CA GLY A 138 -14.65 -0.31 4.94
C GLY A 138 -14.43 -0.17 3.44
N GLU A 139 -15.31 0.58 2.76
CA GLU A 139 -15.12 0.89 1.35
C GLU A 139 -14.16 2.08 1.15
N SER A 140 -13.64 2.25 -0.07
CA SER A 140 -12.71 3.34 -0.41
C SER A 140 -13.27 4.75 -0.19
N LYS A 141 -14.59 4.89 -0.12
CA LYS A 141 -15.28 6.15 0.22
C LYS A 141 -15.21 6.52 1.71
N THR A 142 -14.60 5.67 2.56
CA THR A 142 -14.50 5.92 4.02
C THR A 142 -13.66 7.16 4.27
N PRO A 143 -14.18 8.14 5.05
CA PRO A 143 -13.46 9.38 5.33
C PRO A 143 -12.12 9.14 6.04
N LEU A 144 -11.11 9.93 5.68
CA LEU A 144 -9.75 9.86 6.25
C LEU A 144 -9.72 9.96 7.77
N ALA A 145 -10.69 10.63 8.38
CA ALA A 145 -10.78 10.75 9.84
C ALA A 145 -10.88 9.38 10.51
N LEU A 146 -11.76 8.49 10.02
CA LEU A 146 -11.90 7.13 10.54
C LEU A 146 -10.69 6.27 10.15
N THR A 147 -10.25 6.36 8.91
CA THR A 147 -9.08 5.62 8.43
C THR A 147 -7.85 5.87 9.30
N ARG A 148 -7.54 7.14 9.58
CA ARG A 148 -6.39 7.54 10.43
C ARG A 148 -6.59 7.27 11.91
N ALA A 149 -7.81 7.12 12.37
CA ALA A 149 -8.10 6.75 13.74
C ALA A 149 -7.78 5.27 14.03
N CYS A 150 -7.66 4.42 13.03
CA CYS A 150 -7.29 3.02 13.15
C CYS A 150 -5.76 2.82 13.21
N ASN A 151 -5.31 1.65 13.70
CA ASN A 151 -3.91 1.21 13.55
C ASN A 151 -3.65 0.72 12.13
N LYS A 152 -4.63 0.03 11.55
CA LYS A 152 -4.65 -0.42 10.17
C LYS A 152 -6.05 -0.25 9.59
N PHE A 153 -6.14 0.15 8.32
CA PHE A 153 -7.41 0.23 7.60
C PHE A 153 -7.34 -0.54 6.28
N VAL A 154 -8.38 -1.31 5.99
CA VAL A 154 -8.47 -2.17 4.80
C VAL A 154 -9.65 -1.70 3.94
N HIS A 155 -9.38 -1.36 2.68
CA HIS A 155 -10.40 -0.99 1.72
C HIS A 155 -10.98 -2.23 1.01
N LEU A 156 -12.13 -2.71 1.48
CA LEU A 156 -12.74 -3.98 1.08
C LEU A 156 -13.05 -4.07 -0.42
N ASN A 157 -13.52 -3.00 -1.03
CA ASN A 157 -13.85 -2.98 -2.46
C ASN A 157 -12.60 -3.08 -3.34
N LEU A 158 -11.50 -2.44 -2.98
CA LEU A 158 -10.27 -2.46 -3.77
C LEU A 158 -9.60 -3.84 -3.74
N ILE A 159 -9.69 -4.54 -2.60
CA ILE A 159 -9.10 -5.88 -2.44
C ILE A 159 -9.96 -6.94 -3.10
N ASN A 160 -11.29 -6.83 -2.99
CA ASN A 160 -12.21 -7.79 -3.59
C ASN A 160 -12.12 -7.81 -5.12
N ASP A 161 -11.89 -6.66 -5.74
CA ASP A 161 -11.80 -6.53 -7.19
C ASP A 161 -10.43 -6.96 -7.73
N ALA A 162 -9.36 -6.82 -6.94
CA ALA A 162 -8.02 -7.27 -7.30
C ALA A 162 -7.89 -8.81 -7.44
N GLY A 163 -8.82 -9.57 -6.87
CA GLY A 163 -8.87 -11.05 -6.95
C GLY A 163 -9.56 -11.60 -8.21
N LYS A 164 -10.22 -10.78 -9.01
CA LYS A 164 -11.11 -11.25 -10.07
C LYS A 164 -10.59 -11.14 -11.50
N ASP A 165 -9.56 -10.33 -11.79
CA ASP A 165 -9.03 -10.22 -13.15
C ASP A 165 -7.55 -9.85 -13.22
N ASN A 166 -6.79 -10.69 -13.94
CA ASN A 166 -5.44 -10.39 -14.45
C ASN A 166 -5.50 -9.56 -15.75
N SER A 167 -6.40 -8.60 -15.86
CA SER A 167 -6.50 -7.74 -17.04
C SER A 167 -6.56 -6.28 -16.61
N HIS A 168 -5.49 -5.55 -16.93
CA HIS A 168 -5.37 -4.10 -17.06
C HIS A 168 -6.54 -3.29 -16.48
N VAL A 169 -6.45 -2.89 -15.21
CA VAL A 169 -7.27 -1.79 -14.71
C VAL A 169 -6.69 -0.52 -15.32
N SER A 170 -7.37 -0.05 -16.36
CA SER A 170 -7.16 1.27 -16.92
C SER A 170 -7.37 2.29 -15.83
N THR A 171 -6.32 3.02 -15.50
CA THR A 171 -6.35 4.23 -14.70
C THR A 171 -7.28 5.24 -15.42
N SER A 172 -8.56 5.22 -15.08
CA SER A 172 -9.42 6.37 -15.34
C SER A 172 -9.00 7.46 -14.34
N GLN A 173 -8.12 8.32 -14.78
CA GLN A 173 -7.96 9.66 -14.23
C GLN A 173 -9.34 10.35 -14.28
N THR A 174 -10.04 10.38 -13.17
CA THR A 174 -11.04 11.40 -12.92
C THR A 174 -10.41 12.36 -11.92
N GLY A 175 -9.82 13.40 -12.48
CA GLY A 175 -9.58 14.62 -11.74
C GLY A 175 -10.92 15.17 -11.31
N SER A 176 -11.05 15.45 -10.07
CA SER A 176 -11.57 16.69 -9.46
C SER A 176 -12.23 16.42 -8.11
N SER A 177 -11.85 17.27 -7.18
CA SER A 177 -12.51 17.61 -5.91
C SER A 177 -12.46 16.60 -4.75
N GLY A 178 -11.41 16.69 -3.91
CA GLY A 178 -11.61 16.95 -2.48
C GLY A 178 -12.14 15.85 -1.58
N ASP A 179 -11.99 14.56 -1.95
CA ASP A 179 -12.22 13.49 -0.98
C ASP A 179 -11.21 12.35 -1.25
N ASP A 180 -9.95 12.58 -0.86
CA ASP A 180 -8.87 11.60 -0.97
C ASP A 180 -9.05 10.52 0.10
N SER A 181 -9.87 9.52 -0.18
CA SER A 181 -10.17 8.42 0.74
C SER A 181 -9.03 7.41 0.89
N VAL A 182 -8.06 7.43 -0.02
CA VAL A 182 -6.84 6.60 0.00
C VAL A 182 -5.63 7.52 0.04
N THR A 183 -4.58 7.11 0.77
CA THR A 183 -3.33 7.88 0.82
C THR A 183 -2.79 8.14 -0.59
N SER A 184 -2.57 9.41 -0.95
CA SER A 184 -2.11 9.79 -2.29
C SER A 184 -0.67 9.33 -2.56
N ILE A 185 -0.34 9.06 -3.83
CA ILE A 185 1.01 8.66 -4.25
C ILE A 185 2.03 9.74 -3.86
N GLU A 186 1.66 11.02 -3.93
CA GLU A 186 2.51 12.14 -3.51
C GLU A 186 2.86 12.06 -2.01
N ASN A 187 1.91 11.72 -1.15
CA ASN A 187 2.16 11.53 0.28
C ASN A 187 3.10 10.35 0.54
N VAL A 188 2.95 9.26 -0.23
CA VAL A 188 3.84 8.09 -0.17
C VAL A 188 5.26 8.49 -0.59
N GLU A 189 5.40 9.20 -1.72
CA GLU A 189 6.69 9.70 -2.22
C GLU A 189 7.39 10.58 -1.17
N ASN A 190 6.69 11.56 -0.64
CA ASN A 190 7.22 12.46 0.38
C ASN A 190 7.68 11.72 1.64
N ALA A 191 6.95 10.68 2.06
CA ALA A 191 7.34 9.86 3.21
C ALA A 191 8.63 9.08 2.95
N ILE A 192 8.78 8.51 1.75
CA ILE A 192 9.97 7.76 1.36
C ILE A 192 11.17 8.70 1.23
N LEU A 193 11.00 9.86 0.57
CA LEU A 193 12.07 10.84 0.45
C LEU A 193 12.54 11.36 1.81
N SER A 194 11.61 11.57 2.75
CA SER A 194 11.95 11.93 4.14
C SER A 194 12.79 10.85 4.81
N LEU A 195 12.42 9.56 4.65
CA LEU A 195 13.18 8.43 5.19
C LEU A 195 14.57 8.34 4.58
N LEU A 196 14.70 8.49 3.26
CA LEU A 196 16.00 8.47 2.57
C LEU A 196 16.91 9.62 3.03
N ASN A 197 16.35 10.80 3.26
CA ASN A 197 17.09 11.95 3.78
C ASN A 197 17.51 11.75 5.25
N GLU A 198 16.64 11.14 6.08
CA GLU A 198 16.94 10.83 7.49
C GLU A 198 18.10 9.84 7.62
N VAL A 199 18.13 8.81 6.78
CA VAL A 199 19.18 7.78 6.79
C VAL A 199 20.44 8.25 6.04
N GLY A 200 20.34 9.23 5.15
CA GLY A 200 21.44 9.77 4.38
C GLY A 200 21.93 8.85 3.25
N GLY A 201 21.06 7.96 2.74
CA GLY A 201 21.43 7.02 1.69
C GLY A 201 20.31 6.04 1.34
N GLU A 202 20.68 4.89 0.79
CA GLU A 202 19.76 3.83 0.43
C GLU A 202 19.27 3.04 1.66
N VAL A 203 18.01 2.60 1.62
CA VAL A 203 17.37 1.84 2.69
C VAL A 203 16.82 0.51 2.18
N ASP A 204 16.60 -0.43 3.07
CA ASP A 204 15.94 -1.70 2.77
C ASP A 204 14.46 -1.47 2.40
N LEU A 205 13.99 -2.18 1.38
CA LEU A 205 12.57 -2.14 0.97
C LEU A 205 11.62 -2.53 2.10
N ALA A 206 12.04 -3.45 2.99
CA ALA A 206 11.26 -3.84 4.16
C ALA A 206 11.06 -2.66 5.12
N LEU A 207 12.11 -1.87 5.37
CA LEU A 207 12.03 -0.67 6.19
C LEU A 207 11.11 0.39 5.57
N VAL A 208 11.15 0.55 4.24
CA VAL A 208 10.22 1.43 3.52
C VAL A 208 8.78 0.98 3.75
N GLY A 209 8.49 -0.32 3.55
CA GLY A 209 7.16 -0.88 3.77
C GLY A 209 6.66 -0.68 5.21
N GLN A 210 7.52 -0.93 6.19
CA GLN A 210 7.19 -0.71 7.60
C GLN A 210 6.88 0.77 7.88
N ARG A 211 7.74 1.69 7.46
CA ARG A 211 7.56 3.14 7.67
C ARG A 211 6.27 3.66 7.01
N LEU A 212 5.93 3.16 5.82
CA LEU A 212 4.68 3.52 5.15
C LEU A 212 3.46 3.00 5.90
N SER A 213 3.49 1.76 6.38
CA SER A 213 2.41 1.17 7.16
C SER A 213 2.22 1.87 8.51
N ASP A 214 3.31 2.29 9.16
CA ASP A 214 3.26 3.02 10.44
C ASP A 214 2.70 4.44 10.27
N LYS A 215 3.01 5.10 9.15
CA LYS A 215 2.59 6.47 8.87
C LYS A 215 1.19 6.56 8.28
N PHE A 216 0.81 5.60 7.45
CA PHE A 216 -0.46 5.57 6.73
C PHE A 216 -1.19 4.26 7.01
N PRO A 217 -2.20 4.26 7.89
CA PRO A 217 -2.95 3.06 8.25
C PRO A 217 -3.61 2.34 7.06
N ASP A 218 -4.01 3.08 6.03
CA ASP A 218 -4.62 2.59 4.79
C ASP A 218 -3.62 2.15 3.72
N PHE A 219 -2.31 2.36 3.93
CA PHE A 219 -1.32 2.02 2.92
C PHE A 219 -1.28 0.51 2.66
N ASP A 220 -1.70 0.14 1.47
CA ASP A 220 -1.57 -1.20 0.91
C ASP A 220 -1.36 -1.06 -0.60
N VAL A 221 -0.36 -1.72 -1.16
CA VAL A 221 -0.06 -1.63 -2.60
C VAL A 221 -1.21 -2.13 -3.48
N ARG A 222 -2.07 -2.99 -2.93
CA ARG A 222 -3.29 -3.48 -3.61
C ARG A 222 -4.28 -2.36 -3.88
N ASN A 223 -4.31 -1.31 -3.04
CA ASN A 223 -5.15 -0.12 -3.26
C ASN A 223 -4.78 0.66 -4.52
N TYR A 224 -3.54 0.47 -5.00
CA TYR A 224 -3.01 1.09 -6.23
C TYR A 224 -2.93 0.10 -7.40
N GLY A 225 -3.49 -1.12 -7.25
CA GLY A 225 -3.49 -2.15 -8.29
C GLY A 225 -2.21 -2.98 -8.37
N TYR A 226 -1.35 -2.96 -7.36
CA TYR A 226 -0.09 -3.69 -7.34
C TYR A 226 -0.08 -4.85 -6.35
N SER A 227 0.61 -5.94 -6.70
CA SER A 227 0.79 -7.08 -5.80
C SER A 227 2.08 -7.02 -4.97
N LYS A 228 3.03 -6.15 -5.35
CA LYS A 228 4.36 -6.05 -4.70
C LYS A 228 4.78 -4.59 -4.56
N LEU A 229 5.32 -4.25 -3.38
CA LEU A 229 5.84 -2.91 -3.10
C LEU A 229 6.97 -2.50 -4.07
N SER A 230 7.87 -3.42 -4.42
CA SER A 230 8.95 -3.14 -5.37
C SER A 230 8.43 -2.72 -6.75
N VAL A 231 7.36 -3.36 -7.23
CA VAL A 231 6.75 -3.02 -8.53
C VAL A 231 6.06 -1.67 -8.47
N PHE A 232 5.26 -1.45 -7.42
CA PHE A 232 4.61 -0.16 -7.17
C PHE A 232 5.62 0.99 -7.16
N LEU A 233 6.70 0.89 -6.38
CA LEU A 233 7.72 1.94 -6.30
C LEU A 233 8.40 2.20 -7.64
N THR A 234 8.68 1.14 -8.43
CA THR A 234 9.37 1.27 -9.72
C THR A 234 8.48 1.93 -10.78
N GLN A 235 7.17 1.69 -10.75
CA GLN A 235 6.24 2.18 -11.76
C GLN A 235 5.67 3.56 -11.43
N GLU A 236 5.30 3.77 -10.17
CA GLU A 236 4.64 5.02 -9.75
C GLU A 236 5.62 6.11 -9.29
N LEU A 237 6.82 5.73 -8.82
CA LEU A 237 7.77 6.66 -8.24
C LEU A 237 9.12 6.63 -9.01
N PRO A 238 9.16 7.16 -10.24
CA PRO A 238 10.36 7.13 -11.09
C PRO A 238 11.56 7.90 -10.51
N ILE A 239 11.33 8.73 -9.48
CA ILE A 239 12.38 9.42 -8.73
C ILE A 239 13.18 8.48 -7.82
N LEU A 240 12.66 7.26 -7.60
CA LEU A 240 13.29 6.25 -6.77
C LEU A 240 13.98 5.18 -7.62
N ARG A 241 15.12 4.72 -7.14
CA ARG A 241 15.82 3.56 -7.67
C ARG A 241 15.56 2.37 -6.76
N VAL A 242 14.95 1.32 -7.31
CA VAL A 242 14.77 0.03 -6.62
C VAL A 242 15.68 -1.00 -7.29
N HIS A 243 16.61 -1.58 -6.55
CA HIS A 243 17.52 -2.58 -7.07
C HIS A 243 17.78 -3.69 -6.03
N ARG A 244 18.34 -4.80 -6.48
CA ARG A 244 18.65 -5.95 -5.63
C ARG A 244 20.13 -5.94 -5.28
N GLU A 245 20.41 -5.98 -3.98
CA GLU A 245 21.77 -6.09 -3.43
C GLU A 245 21.81 -7.22 -2.40
N ASN A 246 22.78 -8.15 -2.52
CA ASN A 246 22.98 -9.24 -1.55
C ASN A 246 21.68 -9.97 -1.14
N ASN A 247 20.80 -10.28 -2.11
CA ASN A 247 19.50 -10.93 -1.92
C ASN A 247 18.37 -10.06 -1.33
N ASN A 248 18.63 -8.82 -0.94
CA ASN A 248 17.66 -7.85 -0.44
C ASN A 248 17.36 -6.78 -1.51
N TYR A 249 16.16 -6.19 -1.44
CA TYR A 249 15.84 -5.02 -2.26
C TYR A 249 16.23 -3.75 -1.50
N ARG A 250 16.96 -2.87 -2.20
CA ARG A 250 17.34 -1.54 -1.72
C ARG A 250 16.56 -0.48 -2.46
N VAL A 251 16.23 0.58 -1.75
CA VAL A 251 15.54 1.76 -2.29
C VAL A 251 16.42 2.96 -2.03
N GLY A 252 16.71 3.72 -3.07
CA GLY A 252 17.47 4.95 -3.00
C GLY A 252 16.84 6.05 -3.85
N LYS A 253 17.28 7.27 -3.68
CA LYS A 253 16.93 8.36 -4.57
C LYS A 253 17.68 8.20 -5.88
N MET A 254 16.98 8.36 -7.00
CA MET A 254 17.67 8.42 -8.28
C MET A 254 18.50 9.70 -8.34
N GLU A 255 19.81 9.56 -8.29
CA GLU A 255 20.69 10.70 -8.49
C GLU A 255 20.60 11.11 -9.95
N LYS A 256 20.14 12.32 -10.20
CA LYS A 256 20.31 12.92 -11.54
C LYS A 256 21.80 13.01 -11.80
N VAL A 257 22.28 12.24 -12.75
CA VAL A 257 23.69 12.30 -13.17
C VAL A 257 23.99 13.72 -13.63
N SER A 258 25.04 14.34 -13.09
CA SER A 258 25.36 15.71 -13.49
C SER A 258 25.59 15.79 -15.01
N ARG A 259 25.13 16.87 -15.64
CA ARG A 259 25.32 17.11 -17.08
C ARG A 259 26.77 16.92 -17.50
N GLU A 260 27.69 17.42 -16.70
CA GLU A 260 29.14 17.32 -16.96
C GLU A 260 29.63 15.87 -17.01
N LYS A 261 29.07 14.99 -16.15
CA LYS A 261 29.41 13.56 -16.13
C LYS A 261 28.86 12.87 -17.38
N ILE A 262 27.65 13.23 -17.83
CA ILE A 262 27.06 12.70 -19.07
C ILE A 262 27.84 13.18 -20.28
N GLU A 263 28.25 14.47 -20.34
CA GLU A 263 29.04 15.02 -21.42
C GLU A 263 30.41 14.31 -21.54
N LYS A 264 31.11 14.08 -20.42
CA LYS A 264 32.37 13.30 -20.39
C LYS A 264 32.17 11.87 -20.90
N GLU A 265 31.07 11.23 -20.50
CA GLU A 265 30.76 9.87 -20.92
C GLU A 265 30.48 9.80 -22.44
N ILE A 266 29.70 10.74 -22.96
CA ILE A 266 29.45 10.85 -24.40
C ILE A 266 30.76 11.02 -25.20
N LEU A 267 31.65 11.90 -24.75
CA LEU A 267 32.96 12.07 -25.37
C LEU A 267 33.77 10.77 -25.32
N SER A 268 33.74 10.05 -24.21
CA SER A 268 34.38 8.74 -24.07
C SER A 268 33.84 7.70 -25.06
N ILE A 269 32.49 7.62 -25.21
CA ILE A 269 31.83 6.71 -26.13
C ILE A 269 32.28 7.05 -27.59
N ILE A 270 32.26 8.33 -27.99
CA ILE A 270 32.65 8.74 -29.35
C ILE A 270 34.13 8.46 -29.58
N GLN A 271 34.99 8.70 -28.59
CA GLN A 271 36.43 8.46 -28.68
C GLN A 271 36.76 6.97 -28.82
N LYS A 272 36.08 6.10 -28.11
CA LYS A 272 36.21 4.63 -28.22
C LYS A 272 35.81 4.13 -29.64
N ASN A 273 34.91 4.84 -30.30
CA ASN A 273 34.46 4.53 -31.66
C ASN A 273 35.28 5.29 -32.73
N GLY A 274 36.53 5.64 -32.43
CA GLY A 274 37.43 6.26 -33.42
C GLY A 274 37.15 7.76 -33.67
N GLY A 275 36.45 8.43 -32.77
CA GLY A 275 36.15 9.86 -32.85
C GLY A 275 34.91 10.22 -33.70
N THR A 276 34.22 9.23 -34.24
CA THR A 276 32.98 9.39 -35.04
C THR A 276 31.99 8.28 -34.69
N VAL A 277 30.70 8.61 -34.59
CA VAL A 277 29.59 7.68 -34.42
C VAL A 277 28.51 8.00 -35.46
N ASP A 278 28.15 7.01 -36.27
CA ASP A 278 27.21 7.18 -37.41
C ASP A 278 25.75 6.91 -37.01
N ASN A 279 25.51 6.47 -35.75
CA ASN A 279 24.18 6.21 -35.25
C ASN A 279 24.01 6.82 -33.84
N LEU A 280 23.31 7.96 -33.78
CA LEU A 280 23.06 8.66 -32.52
C LEU A 280 22.21 7.85 -31.53
N ALA A 281 21.40 6.89 -32.02
CA ALA A 281 20.59 6.02 -31.13
C ALA A 281 21.48 5.13 -30.27
N MET A 282 22.62 4.68 -30.78
CA MET A 282 23.62 3.89 -30.03
C MET A 282 24.10 4.64 -28.79
N ILE A 283 24.38 5.92 -28.89
CA ILE A 283 24.80 6.75 -27.76
C ILE A 283 23.72 6.79 -26.68
N ASN A 284 22.47 6.96 -27.10
CA ASN A 284 21.34 7.00 -26.17
C ASN A 284 21.10 5.64 -25.47
N GLU A 285 21.22 4.54 -26.20
CA GLU A 285 21.12 3.19 -25.65
C GLU A 285 22.25 2.90 -24.67
N GLU A 286 23.48 3.28 -25.00
CA GLU A 286 24.64 3.08 -24.13
C GLU A 286 24.54 3.92 -22.86
N LEU A 287 24.02 5.14 -22.93
CA LEU A 287 23.72 5.96 -21.76
C LEU A 287 22.62 5.38 -20.90
N LYS A 288 21.53 4.88 -21.51
CA LYS A 288 20.45 4.20 -20.79
C LYS A 288 20.90 2.92 -20.10
N ASN A 289 21.76 2.14 -20.75
CA ASN A 289 22.33 0.91 -20.18
C ASN A 289 23.28 1.21 -19.02
N ARG A 290 24.03 2.31 -19.07
CA ARG A 290 25.03 2.68 -18.06
C ARG A 290 24.43 3.47 -16.90
N TYR A 291 23.42 4.30 -17.20
CA TYR A 291 22.71 5.11 -16.22
C TYR A 291 21.25 4.72 -16.23
N ASN A 292 20.85 3.84 -15.31
CA ASN A 292 19.47 3.38 -15.21
C ASN A 292 18.54 4.59 -14.95
N GLY A 293 17.51 4.75 -15.81
CA GLY A 293 16.59 5.90 -15.75
C GLY A 293 17.09 7.17 -16.43
N PHE A 294 18.16 7.11 -17.23
CA PHE A 294 18.59 8.26 -18.03
C PHE A 294 17.50 8.70 -19.02
N ASP A 295 17.03 9.95 -18.87
CA ASP A 295 16.14 10.60 -19.84
C ASP A 295 16.72 11.96 -20.24
N LEU A 296 16.77 12.21 -21.55
CA LEU A 296 17.24 13.48 -22.11
C LEU A 296 16.38 14.68 -21.67
N LYS A 297 15.11 14.44 -21.34
CA LYS A 297 14.21 15.47 -20.82
C LYS A 297 14.69 16.08 -19.52
N ASP A 298 15.40 15.31 -18.69
CA ASP A 298 15.99 15.79 -17.45
C ASP A 298 17.05 16.88 -17.67
N TYR A 299 17.62 16.93 -18.89
CA TYR A 299 18.61 17.90 -19.32
C TYR A 299 18.01 18.98 -20.24
N GLY A 300 16.67 18.98 -20.44
CA GLY A 300 15.97 19.96 -21.27
C GLY A 300 15.92 19.63 -22.74
N TYR A 301 16.17 18.38 -23.15
CA TYR A 301 16.19 17.98 -24.55
C TYR A 301 15.20 16.88 -24.87
N SER A 302 14.47 17.00 -25.97
CA SER A 302 13.56 15.98 -26.49
C SER A 302 14.22 15.00 -27.47
N ARG A 303 15.41 15.33 -27.99
CA ARG A 303 16.14 14.52 -28.98
C ARG A 303 17.63 14.49 -28.67
N VAL A 304 18.25 13.33 -28.90
CA VAL A 304 19.70 13.10 -28.71
C VAL A 304 20.52 14.10 -29.50
N SER A 305 20.14 14.35 -30.79
CA SER A 305 20.84 15.30 -31.67
C SER A 305 20.87 16.71 -31.10
N GLY A 306 19.79 17.15 -30.43
CA GLY A 306 19.73 18.46 -29.78
C GLY A 306 20.71 18.55 -28.61
N PHE A 307 20.74 17.51 -27.79
CA PHE A 307 21.66 17.43 -26.64
C PHE A 307 23.12 17.39 -27.10
N LEU A 308 23.45 16.55 -28.07
CA LEU A 308 24.83 16.47 -28.62
C LEU A 308 25.33 17.77 -29.24
N ARG A 309 24.48 18.52 -29.91
CA ARG A 309 24.83 19.86 -30.47
C ARG A 309 25.14 20.89 -29.39
N SER A 310 24.63 20.71 -28.17
CA SER A 310 24.90 21.62 -27.04
C SER A 310 26.26 21.37 -26.37
N ILE A 311 26.90 20.24 -26.69
CA ILE A 311 28.19 19.85 -26.08
C ILE A 311 29.32 20.51 -26.89
N LYS A 312 30.17 21.27 -26.20
CA LYS A 312 31.34 21.88 -26.82
C LYS A 312 32.32 20.81 -27.33
N GLY A 313 32.81 20.97 -28.56
CA GLY A 313 33.76 20.02 -29.16
C GLY A 313 33.12 18.88 -29.95
N LEU A 314 31.80 18.89 -30.13
CA LEU A 314 31.08 17.97 -31.03
C LEU A 314 30.47 18.67 -32.23
N SER A 315 30.53 18.01 -33.39
CA SER A 315 29.78 18.36 -34.58
C SER A 315 28.77 17.27 -34.88
N VAL A 316 27.51 17.66 -35.09
CA VAL A 316 26.41 16.73 -35.41
C VAL A 316 25.83 17.08 -36.76
N ASP A 317 25.99 16.17 -37.72
CA ASP A 317 25.45 16.28 -39.08
C ASP A 317 24.54 15.07 -39.38
N GLY A 318 23.25 15.32 -39.53
CA GLY A 318 22.26 14.27 -39.68
C GLY A 318 22.26 13.31 -38.48
N ASN A 319 22.60 12.05 -38.74
CA ASN A 319 22.69 10.99 -37.71
C ASN A 319 24.14 10.67 -37.28
N VAL A 320 25.10 11.51 -37.71
CA VAL A 320 26.54 11.35 -37.44
C VAL A 320 26.99 12.41 -36.44
N VAL A 321 27.77 11.98 -35.43
CA VAL A 321 28.45 12.88 -34.51
C VAL A 321 29.98 12.67 -34.58
N ARG A 322 30.75 13.76 -34.55
CA ARG A 322 32.22 13.75 -34.59
C ARG A 322 32.83 14.66 -33.54
N ILE A 323 33.98 14.27 -32.99
CA ILE A 323 34.78 15.15 -32.16
C ILE A 323 35.51 16.16 -33.07
N ILE A 324 35.32 17.45 -32.78
CA ILE A 324 36.08 18.52 -33.43
C ILE A 324 37.35 18.73 -32.61
N LYS A 325 38.53 18.52 -33.24
CA LYS A 325 39.79 18.96 -32.62
C LYS A 325 39.75 20.50 -32.51
N MET A 326 39.75 21.02 -31.27
CA MET A 326 40.06 22.43 -31.04
C MET A 326 41.53 22.71 -31.35
#